data_5c5a789d3982b7f1e3f2f5ce6c472ff2
#
_entry.id   5c5a789d3982b7f1e3f2f5ce6c472ff2
#
_cell.length_a   1.000
_cell.length_b   1.000
_cell.length_c   1.000
_cell.angle_alpha   90.00
_cell.angle_beta   90.00
_cell.angle_gamma   90.00
#
_symmetry.space_group_name_H-M   'P 1'
#
loop_
_entity.id
_entity.type
_entity.pdbx_description
1 polymer ?
#
loop_
_entity_poly.entity_id
_entity_poly.type
_entity_poly.pdbx_seq_one_letter_code
_entity_poly.pdbx_strand_id
1 'polypeptide(L)'
;MSFYRPQEYFNGLFNRFVTWLTAGEFCHCELVVDMPSKELMTSVKKIYTKATSGKYEKEDCNRILGQIEHFFFSTHFREQVQSNDNITLSFSLLWGEPMSVRILHKTSHDSWFKIPETKDTNANLIKIPHESAEALTETMTFAIEELGKDYNQSGALFSWIPFTSNQHKRQRKSYFCSEFCATALQRIGHIDEVDALHCTPNSLFHTLNNRIG
;
A
#
# COMPACT_ATOMS: atom_id res chain seq x y z
N MET A 1 3.49 8.48 -1.40
CA MET A 1 3.60 7.35 -2.35
C MET A 1 5.04 7.16 -2.78
N SER A 2 5.56 5.95 -2.71
CA SER A 2 6.91 5.62 -3.22
C SER A 2 6.80 4.77 -4.48
N PHE A 3 7.66 5.04 -5.46
CA PHE A 3 7.71 4.34 -6.75
C PHE A 3 9.11 3.77 -6.98
N TYR A 4 9.20 2.54 -7.46
CA TYR A 4 10.46 1.80 -7.59
C TYR A 4 10.73 1.38 -9.03
N ARG A 5 11.95 1.67 -9.49
CA ARG A 5 12.48 1.17 -10.76
C ARG A 5 13.04 -0.24 -10.61
N PRO A 6 13.11 -1.05 -11.67
CA PRO A 6 13.80 -2.34 -11.63
C PRO A 6 15.31 -2.11 -11.50
N GLN A 7 15.81 -2.15 -10.26
CA GLN A 7 17.22 -2.07 -9.88
C GLN A 7 17.64 -3.37 -9.21
N GLU A 8 18.86 -3.45 -8.64
CA GLU A 8 19.44 -4.68 -8.10
C GLU A 8 18.53 -5.52 -7.22
N TYR A 9 17.63 -4.91 -6.45
CA TYR A 9 16.71 -5.59 -5.54
C TYR A 9 15.37 -5.97 -6.19
N PHE A 10 14.92 -5.22 -7.19
CA PHE A 10 13.74 -5.50 -8.00
C PHE A 10 14.11 -6.04 -9.38
N ASN A 11 15.33 -6.54 -9.56
CA ASN A 11 15.90 -6.96 -10.84
C ASN A 11 15.40 -8.34 -11.32
N GLY A 12 14.38 -8.91 -10.68
CA GLY A 12 13.76 -10.15 -11.12
C GLY A 12 13.17 -10.03 -12.54
N LEU A 13 13.18 -11.14 -13.27
CA LEU A 13 12.61 -11.22 -14.63
C LEU A 13 11.18 -10.66 -14.70
N PHE A 14 10.38 -10.87 -13.67
CA PHE A 14 9.02 -10.36 -13.57
C PHE A 14 8.97 -8.83 -13.57
N ASN A 15 9.78 -8.17 -12.76
CA ASN A 15 9.80 -6.71 -12.66
C ASN A 15 10.30 -6.04 -13.95
N ARG A 16 11.29 -6.63 -14.60
CA ARG A 16 11.72 -6.21 -15.93
C ARG A 16 10.65 -6.41 -16.98
N PHE A 17 9.93 -7.53 -16.90
CA PHE A 17 8.82 -7.82 -17.80
C PHE A 17 7.67 -6.84 -17.61
N VAL A 18 7.32 -6.48 -16.37
CA VAL A 18 6.29 -5.47 -16.07
C VAL A 18 6.67 -4.13 -16.67
N THR A 19 7.90 -3.63 -16.47
CA THR A 19 8.33 -2.34 -17.03
C THR A 19 8.37 -2.36 -18.55
N TRP A 20 8.81 -3.46 -19.16
CA TRP A 20 8.78 -3.62 -20.61
C TRP A 20 7.35 -3.63 -21.15
N LEU A 21 6.46 -4.37 -20.51
CA LEU A 21 5.05 -4.50 -20.90
C LEU A 21 4.28 -3.18 -20.78
N THR A 22 4.55 -2.41 -19.73
CA THR A 22 3.89 -1.12 -19.48
C THR A 22 4.60 0.05 -20.15
N ALA A 23 5.69 -0.20 -20.89
CA ALA A 23 6.55 0.80 -21.51
C ALA A 23 6.95 1.94 -20.55
N GLY A 24 7.18 1.60 -19.27
CA GLY A 24 7.39 2.59 -18.21
C GLY A 24 8.62 2.30 -17.35
N GLU A 25 8.94 3.24 -16.46
CA GLU A 25 10.12 3.19 -15.62
C GLU A 25 9.91 2.41 -14.31
N PHE A 26 8.66 2.36 -13.81
CA PHE A 26 8.35 1.82 -12.50
C PHE A 26 7.74 0.43 -12.58
N CYS A 27 8.24 -0.49 -11.76
CA CYS A 27 7.74 -1.86 -11.62
C CYS A 27 6.92 -2.07 -10.36
N HIS A 28 7.00 -1.15 -9.40
CA HIS A 28 6.35 -1.27 -8.10
C HIS A 28 6.02 0.10 -7.51
N CYS A 29 4.98 0.15 -6.68
CA CYS A 29 4.67 1.32 -5.86
C CYS A 29 4.13 0.90 -4.49
N GLU A 30 4.26 1.80 -3.52
CA GLU A 30 3.85 1.60 -2.13
C GLU A 30 3.10 2.80 -1.59
N LEU A 31 2.13 2.52 -0.74
CA LEU A 31 1.44 3.53 0.04
C LEU A 31 2.25 3.81 1.32
N VAL A 32 2.82 5.00 1.41
CA VAL A 32 3.54 5.46 2.60
C VAL A 32 2.66 6.46 3.34
N VAL A 33 2.40 6.20 4.60
CA VAL A 33 1.58 7.05 5.46
C VAL A 33 2.42 7.50 6.65
N ASP A 34 2.49 8.82 6.86
CA ASP A 34 3.12 9.44 8.02
C ASP A 34 2.04 10.11 8.86
N MET A 35 1.89 9.68 10.10
CA MET A 35 0.81 10.18 10.96
C MET A 35 1.19 10.18 12.45
N PRO A 36 0.51 11.02 13.26
CA PRO A 36 0.71 11.01 14.71
C PRO A 36 0.45 9.64 15.32
N SER A 37 1.35 9.19 16.20
CA SER A 37 1.30 7.89 16.86
C SER A 37 -0.03 7.65 17.60
N LYS A 38 -0.58 8.70 18.21
CA LYS A 38 -1.87 8.65 18.91
C LYS A 38 -3.05 8.39 17.99
N GLU A 39 -3.06 9.02 16.81
CA GLU A 39 -4.11 8.86 15.80
C GLU A 39 -4.04 7.47 15.16
N LEU A 40 -2.83 7.00 14.87
CA LEU A 40 -2.58 5.64 14.40
C LEU A 40 -3.17 4.61 15.37
N MET A 41 -2.81 4.69 16.65
CA MET A 41 -3.31 3.74 17.65
C MET A 41 -4.82 3.83 17.89
N THR A 42 -5.40 5.00 17.68
CA THR A 42 -6.87 5.18 17.74
C THR A 42 -7.53 4.45 16.56
N SER A 43 -6.99 4.57 15.35
CA SER A 43 -7.47 3.86 14.16
C SER A 43 -7.35 2.34 14.33
N VAL A 44 -6.19 1.85 14.80
CA VAL A 44 -5.95 0.42 15.07
C VAL A 44 -6.97 -0.13 16.07
N LYS A 45 -7.19 0.56 17.22
CA LYS A 45 -8.15 0.14 18.23
C LYS A 45 -9.59 0.12 17.70
N LYS A 46 -9.97 1.10 16.88
CA LYS A 46 -11.30 1.15 16.26
C LYS A 46 -11.55 -0.05 15.35
N ILE A 47 -10.56 -0.40 14.51
CA ILE A 47 -10.65 -1.56 13.61
C ILE A 47 -10.66 -2.86 14.42
N TYR A 48 -9.81 -2.99 15.42
CA TYR A 48 -9.76 -4.15 16.32
C TYR A 48 -11.12 -4.38 17.00
N THR A 49 -11.73 -3.33 17.55
CA THR A 49 -13.07 -3.40 18.16
C THR A 49 -14.14 -3.78 17.14
N LYS A 50 -14.07 -3.26 15.92
CA LYS A 50 -15.00 -3.60 14.84
C LYS A 50 -14.86 -5.09 14.44
N ALA A 51 -13.64 -5.61 14.38
CA ALA A 51 -13.38 -7.01 14.05
C ALA A 51 -13.81 -7.96 15.18
N THR A 52 -13.52 -7.63 16.45
CA THR A 52 -13.94 -8.45 17.60
C THR A 52 -15.46 -8.47 17.82
N SER A 53 -16.16 -7.40 17.40
CA SER A 53 -17.64 -7.34 17.44
C SER A 53 -18.34 -8.04 16.28
N GLY A 54 -17.59 -8.69 15.37
CA GLY A 54 -18.13 -9.43 14.23
C GLY A 54 -18.78 -8.56 13.15
N LYS A 55 -18.32 -7.31 13.01
CA LYS A 55 -18.82 -6.38 11.98
C LYS A 55 -18.25 -6.64 10.57
N TYR A 56 -17.31 -7.57 10.45
CA TYR A 56 -16.80 -8.09 9.17
C TYR A 56 -17.25 -9.54 8.98
N GLU A 57 -17.07 -10.09 7.80
CA GLU A 57 -17.19 -11.52 7.58
C GLU A 57 -16.18 -12.29 8.46
N LYS A 58 -16.49 -13.50 8.87
CA LYS A 58 -15.68 -14.28 9.82
C LYS A 58 -14.23 -14.47 9.37
N GLU A 59 -14.02 -14.68 8.07
CA GLU A 59 -12.70 -14.84 7.47
C GLU A 59 -11.88 -13.54 7.60
N ASP A 60 -12.49 -12.40 7.28
CA ASP A 60 -11.87 -11.08 7.41
C ASP A 60 -11.61 -10.72 8.87
N CYS A 61 -12.53 -11.04 9.80
CA CYS A 61 -12.28 -10.85 11.24
C CYS A 61 -10.99 -11.53 11.67
N ASN A 62 -10.84 -12.82 11.36
CA ASN A 62 -9.67 -13.61 11.75
C ASN A 62 -8.39 -13.04 11.13
N ARG A 63 -8.42 -12.69 9.85
CA ARG A 63 -7.29 -12.10 9.13
C ARG A 63 -6.86 -10.77 9.74
N ILE A 64 -7.81 -9.83 9.91
CA ILE A 64 -7.54 -8.50 10.45
C ILE A 64 -7.01 -8.58 11.88
N LEU A 65 -7.64 -9.40 12.76
CA LEU A 65 -7.20 -9.56 14.13
C LEU A 65 -5.78 -10.13 14.19
N GLY A 66 -5.49 -11.19 13.42
CA GLY A 66 -4.16 -11.78 13.37
C GLY A 66 -3.09 -10.78 12.93
N GLN A 67 -3.36 -9.93 11.94
CA GLN A 67 -2.43 -8.90 11.49
C GLN A 67 -2.23 -7.80 12.54
N ILE A 68 -3.31 -7.34 13.18
CA ILE A 68 -3.21 -6.31 14.22
C ILE A 68 -2.42 -6.83 15.42
N GLU A 69 -2.71 -8.04 15.89
CA GLU A 69 -2.03 -8.65 17.03
C GLU A 69 -0.54 -8.88 16.73
N HIS A 70 -0.25 -9.39 15.55
CA HIS A 70 1.13 -9.68 15.14
C HIS A 70 1.98 -8.41 15.01
N PHE A 71 1.46 -7.35 14.41
CA PHE A 71 2.22 -6.14 14.11
C PHE A 71 2.03 -5.06 15.19
N PHE A 72 0.81 -4.52 15.34
CA PHE A 72 0.57 -3.32 16.15
C PHE A 72 0.62 -3.57 17.67
N PHE A 73 0.36 -4.80 18.10
CA PHE A 73 0.44 -5.16 19.50
C PHE A 73 1.76 -5.82 19.90
N SER A 74 2.70 -5.96 18.97
CA SER A 74 4.06 -6.40 19.26
C SER A 74 4.76 -5.43 20.24
N THR A 75 5.63 -5.97 21.09
CA THR A 75 6.42 -5.16 22.03
C THR A 75 7.24 -4.10 21.30
N HIS A 76 7.92 -4.51 20.24
CA HIS A 76 8.76 -3.62 19.44
C HIS A 76 7.98 -2.42 18.86
N PHE A 77 6.79 -2.66 18.27
CA PHE A 77 5.98 -1.57 17.72
C PHE A 77 5.44 -0.63 18.82
N ARG A 78 5.04 -1.18 19.97
CA ARG A 78 4.58 -0.38 21.11
C ARG A 78 5.67 0.55 21.65
N GLU A 79 6.90 0.07 21.76
CA GLU A 79 8.05 0.88 22.16
C GLU A 79 8.29 2.03 21.17
N GLN A 80 8.17 1.78 19.87
CA GLN A 80 8.30 2.80 18.85
C GLN A 80 7.21 3.87 18.94
N VAL A 81 5.95 3.46 19.13
CA VAL A 81 4.81 4.38 19.30
C VAL A 81 4.98 5.25 20.56
N GLN A 82 5.57 4.71 21.61
CA GLN A 82 5.82 5.46 22.85
C GLN A 82 7.00 6.44 22.71
N SER A 83 7.95 6.13 21.86
CA SER A 83 9.18 6.91 21.70
C SER A 83 9.09 7.98 20.61
N ASN A 84 8.08 7.94 19.75
CA ASN A 84 7.96 8.83 18.61
C ASN A 84 6.57 9.46 18.53
N ASP A 85 6.53 10.76 18.31
CA ASP A 85 5.29 11.51 18.11
C ASP A 85 4.60 11.13 16.79
N ASN A 86 5.38 10.84 15.75
CA ASN A 86 4.91 10.40 14.44
C ASN A 86 5.48 9.04 14.08
N ILE A 87 4.69 8.25 13.36
CA ILE A 87 5.08 6.96 12.81
C ILE A 87 4.86 6.98 11.30
N THR A 88 5.90 6.59 10.56
CA THR A 88 5.81 6.36 9.12
C THR A 88 5.67 4.87 8.86
N LEU A 89 4.59 4.48 8.19
CA LEU A 89 4.33 3.11 7.78
C LEU A 89 4.29 3.03 6.25
N SER A 90 4.92 2.02 5.70
CA SER A 90 4.78 1.65 4.29
C SER A 90 3.91 0.39 4.18
N PHE A 91 2.87 0.47 3.36
CA PHE A 91 2.03 -0.66 2.99
C PHE A 91 2.43 -1.11 1.59
N SER A 92 2.92 -2.33 1.52
CA SER A 92 3.48 -2.88 0.29
C SER A 92 2.89 -4.24 -0.03
N LEU A 93 2.74 -4.50 -1.34
CA LEU A 93 2.47 -5.83 -1.86
C LEU A 93 3.72 -6.31 -2.58
N LEU A 94 4.46 -7.19 -1.94
CA LEU A 94 5.70 -7.73 -2.47
C LEU A 94 5.47 -9.14 -3.02
N TRP A 95 6.15 -9.43 -4.13
CA TRP A 95 6.37 -10.79 -4.60
C TRP A 95 7.35 -11.47 -3.65
N GLY A 96 6.91 -12.53 -3.00
CA GLY A 96 7.67 -13.29 -2.02
C GLY A 96 6.73 -13.95 -1.01
N GLU A 97 7.21 -14.81 -0.17
CA GLU A 97 6.37 -15.43 0.85
C GLU A 97 6.29 -14.59 2.13
N PRO A 98 5.07 -14.36 2.64
CA PRO A 98 3.77 -14.51 1.99
C PRO A 98 3.52 -13.38 0.98
N MET A 99 2.89 -13.69 -0.17
CA MET A 99 2.45 -12.71 -1.17
C MET A 99 1.15 -12.04 -0.71
N SER A 100 1.25 -11.01 0.09
CA SER A 100 0.10 -10.33 0.68
C SER A 100 0.38 -8.85 0.95
N VAL A 101 -0.67 -8.09 1.25
CA VAL A 101 -0.54 -6.73 1.77
C VAL A 101 0.18 -6.77 3.11
N ARG A 102 1.30 -6.08 3.24
CA ARG A 102 2.14 -6.05 4.43
C ARG A 102 2.44 -4.64 4.87
N ILE A 103 2.70 -4.49 6.16
CA ILE A 103 3.32 -3.29 6.71
C ILE A 103 4.82 -3.49 6.72
N LEU A 104 5.52 -2.50 6.17
CA LEU A 104 6.96 -2.37 6.31
C LEU A 104 7.23 -1.11 7.11
N HIS A 105 7.93 -1.23 8.22
CA HIS A 105 8.41 -0.06 8.92
C HIS A 105 9.54 0.58 8.10
N LYS A 106 9.64 1.92 8.06
CA LYS A 106 10.63 2.63 7.24
C LYS A 106 12.05 2.13 7.50
N THR A 107 12.42 1.90 8.78
CA THR A 107 13.73 1.36 9.16
C THR A 107 13.95 -0.10 8.72
N SER A 108 12.91 -0.94 8.74
CA SER A 108 13.01 -2.32 8.23
C SER A 108 13.00 -2.36 6.71
N HIS A 109 12.32 -1.45 6.06
CA HIS A 109 12.38 -1.29 4.61
C HIS A 109 13.81 -0.93 4.17
N ASP A 110 14.46 0.01 4.84
CA ASP A 110 15.85 0.39 4.56
C ASP A 110 16.83 -0.77 4.81
N SER A 111 16.52 -1.69 5.74
CA SER A 111 17.35 -2.87 6.02
C SER A 111 17.11 -4.04 5.07
N TRP A 112 15.87 -4.23 4.59
CA TRP A 112 15.51 -5.31 3.66
C TRP A 112 15.90 -4.99 2.22
N PHE A 113 15.72 -3.73 1.87
CA PHE A 113 16.11 -3.22 0.57
C PHE A 113 17.24 -2.24 0.78
N LYS A 114 18.39 -2.58 1.28
CA LYS A 114 19.56 -1.70 1.30
C LYS A 114 19.59 -0.85 0.02
N ILE A 115 18.58 0.02 -0.09
CA ILE A 115 18.55 1.03 -1.13
C ILE A 115 19.73 1.90 -0.78
N PRO A 116 20.81 1.89 -1.58
CA PRO A 116 21.92 2.79 -1.33
C PRO A 116 21.30 4.17 -1.14
N GLU A 117 21.79 4.96 -0.19
CA GLU A 117 21.49 6.38 -0.04
C GLU A 117 21.96 7.12 -1.32
N THR A 118 21.46 6.71 -2.45
CA THR A 118 21.70 7.41 -3.71
C THR A 118 20.77 8.60 -3.73
N LYS A 119 21.27 9.71 -4.19
CA LYS A 119 20.55 10.98 -4.37
C LYS A 119 19.21 10.83 -5.13
N ASP A 120 18.94 9.68 -5.73
CA ASP A 120 17.75 9.36 -6.52
C ASP A 120 16.56 8.82 -5.72
N THR A 121 16.71 8.43 -4.45
CA THR A 121 15.57 7.92 -3.65
C THR A 121 14.47 8.94 -3.45
N ASN A 122 14.79 10.23 -3.44
CA ASN A 122 13.81 11.32 -3.34
C ASN A 122 13.07 11.60 -4.65
N ALA A 123 13.61 11.22 -5.81
CA ALA A 123 13.00 11.47 -7.10
C ALA A 123 11.75 10.60 -7.36
N ASN A 124 11.63 9.49 -6.64
CA ASN A 124 10.51 8.55 -6.79
C ASN A 124 9.45 8.70 -5.68
N LEU A 125 9.59 9.67 -4.79
CA LEU A 125 8.63 9.94 -3.72
C LEU A 125 7.69 11.07 -4.13
N ILE A 126 6.41 10.76 -4.36
CA ILE A 126 5.36 11.76 -4.52
C ILE A 126 4.70 11.97 -3.16
N LYS A 127 4.83 13.18 -2.62
CA LYS A 127 4.13 13.60 -1.40
C LYS A 127 2.73 14.07 -1.79
N ILE A 128 1.73 13.37 -1.29
CA ILE A 128 0.32 13.72 -1.50
C ILE A 128 -0.10 14.52 -0.27
N PRO A 129 -0.45 15.80 -0.42
CA PRO A 129 -1.00 16.56 0.69
C PRO A 129 -2.34 15.93 1.10
N HIS A 130 -2.49 15.61 2.38
CA HIS A 130 -3.79 15.23 2.91
C HIS A 130 -4.57 16.52 3.19
N GLU A 131 -5.76 16.60 2.65
CA GLU A 131 -6.63 17.78 2.82
C GLU A 131 -7.22 17.87 4.24
N SER A 132 -7.26 16.74 4.96
CA SER A 132 -7.78 16.69 6.33
C SER A 132 -7.21 15.50 7.13
N ALA A 133 -7.32 15.58 8.46
CA ALA A 133 -7.01 14.46 9.35
C ALA A 133 -7.93 13.25 9.11
N GLU A 134 -9.16 13.50 8.65
CA GLU A 134 -10.13 12.48 8.28
C GLU A 134 -9.65 11.67 7.08
N ALA A 135 -9.14 12.33 6.02
CA ALA A 135 -8.60 11.65 4.83
C ALA A 135 -7.41 10.74 5.19
N LEU A 136 -6.53 11.22 6.07
CA LEU A 136 -5.40 10.42 6.57
C LEU A 136 -5.89 9.20 7.37
N THR A 137 -6.86 9.39 8.23
CA THR A 137 -7.50 8.33 9.03
C THR A 137 -8.21 7.31 8.14
N GLU A 138 -8.92 7.75 7.10
CA GLU A 138 -9.59 6.88 6.13
C GLU A 138 -8.58 6.04 5.35
N THR A 139 -7.50 6.65 4.86
CA THR A 139 -6.41 5.96 4.18
C THR A 139 -5.79 4.88 5.07
N MET A 140 -5.50 5.21 6.33
CA MET A 140 -4.94 4.27 7.29
C MET A 140 -5.91 3.15 7.63
N THR A 141 -7.19 3.48 7.83
CA THR A 141 -8.26 2.51 8.09
C THR A 141 -8.34 1.49 6.95
N PHE A 142 -8.41 1.97 5.71
CA PHE A 142 -8.40 1.11 4.54
C PHE A 142 -7.16 0.20 4.51
N ALA A 143 -5.97 0.77 4.66
CA ALA A 143 -4.75 0.01 4.57
C ALA A 143 -4.66 -1.11 5.64
N ILE A 144 -5.13 -0.87 6.87
CA ILE A 144 -5.19 -1.87 7.94
C ILE A 144 -6.27 -2.93 7.65
N GLU A 145 -7.44 -2.55 7.18
CA GLU A 145 -8.52 -3.49 6.81
C GLU A 145 -8.10 -4.45 5.69
N GLU A 146 -7.20 -4.02 4.82
CA GLU A 146 -6.71 -4.81 3.68
C GLU A 146 -5.45 -5.66 3.98
N LEU A 147 -4.85 -5.51 5.19
CA LEU A 147 -3.67 -6.29 5.58
C LEU A 147 -3.93 -7.81 5.48
N GLY A 148 -2.94 -8.50 4.93
CA GLY A 148 -2.99 -9.96 4.77
C GLY A 148 -3.83 -10.45 3.58
N LYS A 149 -4.44 -9.55 2.79
CA LYS A 149 -5.04 -9.95 1.50
C LYS A 149 -3.98 -10.34 0.48
N ASP A 150 -4.32 -11.30 -0.36
CA ASP A 150 -3.39 -11.90 -1.31
C ASP A 150 -2.94 -10.95 -2.42
N TYR A 151 -1.80 -11.26 -3.03
CA TYR A 151 -1.31 -10.58 -4.21
C TYR A 151 -1.97 -11.12 -5.49
N ASN A 152 -2.55 -10.22 -6.28
CA ASN A 152 -3.18 -10.55 -7.55
C ASN A 152 -2.15 -10.53 -8.70
N GLN A 153 -1.46 -11.65 -8.91
CA GLN A 153 -0.46 -11.78 -9.98
C GLN A 153 -1.03 -11.59 -11.38
N SER A 154 -2.18 -12.21 -11.64
CA SER A 154 -2.85 -12.10 -12.94
C SER A 154 -3.33 -10.67 -13.19
N GLY A 155 -3.88 -10.00 -12.17
CA GLY A 155 -4.24 -8.59 -12.26
C GLY A 155 -3.03 -7.71 -12.58
N ALA A 156 -1.89 -7.93 -11.93
CA ALA A 156 -0.67 -7.19 -12.20
C ALA A 156 -0.15 -7.36 -13.63
N LEU A 157 -0.23 -8.60 -14.16
CA LEU A 157 0.19 -8.90 -15.54
C LEU A 157 -0.74 -8.33 -16.61
N PHE A 158 -2.04 -8.28 -16.33
CA PHE A 158 -3.06 -7.87 -17.31
C PHE A 158 -3.64 -6.48 -17.05
N SER A 159 -3.13 -5.73 -16.07
CA SER A 159 -3.58 -4.38 -15.74
C SER A 159 -3.55 -3.38 -16.91
N TRP A 160 -2.71 -3.62 -17.91
CA TRP A 160 -2.59 -2.79 -19.11
C TRP A 160 -3.65 -3.11 -20.18
N ILE A 161 -4.44 -4.19 -20.03
CA ILE A 161 -5.48 -4.61 -20.99
C ILE A 161 -6.84 -4.06 -20.55
N PRO A 162 -7.46 -3.11 -21.28
CA PRO A 162 -8.67 -2.42 -20.80
C PRO A 162 -9.96 -3.26 -20.84
N PHE A 163 -9.92 -4.52 -21.26
CA PHE A 163 -11.12 -5.33 -21.55
C PHE A 163 -11.50 -6.39 -20.51
N THR A 164 -10.83 -6.44 -19.34
CA THR A 164 -11.06 -7.52 -18.35
C THR A 164 -12.03 -7.15 -17.22
N SER A 165 -12.81 -6.09 -17.34
CA SER A 165 -13.46 -5.37 -16.22
C SER A 165 -14.89 -5.80 -15.87
N ASN A 166 -15.18 -7.07 -15.68
CA ASN A 166 -16.47 -7.47 -15.06
C ASN A 166 -16.39 -7.76 -13.55
N GLN A 167 -15.34 -7.34 -12.84
CA GLN A 167 -15.17 -7.63 -11.41
C GLN A 167 -15.58 -6.49 -10.46
N HIS A 168 -16.25 -5.44 -10.94
CA HIS A 168 -16.53 -4.21 -10.18
C HIS A 168 -17.41 -4.33 -8.92
N LYS A 169 -17.96 -5.50 -8.59
CA LYS A 169 -18.89 -5.64 -7.44
C LYS A 169 -18.56 -6.77 -6.46
N ARG A 170 -17.48 -7.51 -6.64
CA ARG A 170 -17.08 -8.52 -5.66
C ARG A 170 -16.15 -7.89 -4.63
N GLN A 171 -16.38 -8.21 -3.36
CA GLN A 171 -15.45 -7.95 -2.27
C GLN A 171 -14.04 -8.38 -2.70
N ARG A 172 -13.13 -7.42 -2.87
CA ARG A 172 -11.80 -7.70 -3.44
C ARG A 172 -11.04 -8.62 -2.49
N LYS A 173 -10.68 -9.81 -2.95
CA LYS A 173 -9.91 -10.79 -2.16
C LYS A 173 -8.41 -10.61 -2.30
N SER A 174 -7.96 -9.90 -3.33
CA SER A 174 -6.54 -9.71 -3.66
C SER A 174 -6.32 -8.39 -4.38
N TYR A 175 -5.09 -7.88 -4.33
CA TYR A 175 -4.64 -6.66 -4.99
C TYR A 175 -3.31 -6.88 -5.68
N PHE A 176 -2.98 -6.05 -6.67
CA PHE A 176 -1.60 -5.76 -7.06
C PHE A 176 -1.21 -4.36 -6.57
N CYS A 177 0.09 -4.03 -6.60
CA CYS A 177 0.62 -2.86 -5.89
C CYS A 177 -0.06 -1.53 -6.28
N SER A 178 -0.17 -1.24 -7.56
CA SER A 178 -0.79 0.01 -8.03
C SER A 178 -2.31 0.03 -7.88
N GLU A 179 -2.99 -1.12 -7.99
CA GLU A 179 -4.42 -1.24 -7.67
C GLU A 179 -4.71 -0.88 -6.22
N PHE A 180 -3.92 -1.42 -5.29
CA PHE A 180 -4.05 -1.12 -3.86
C PHE A 180 -3.85 0.37 -3.59
N CYS A 181 -2.77 0.94 -4.12
CA CYS A 181 -2.45 2.36 -3.96
C CYS A 181 -3.52 3.27 -4.58
N ALA A 182 -3.97 2.98 -5.80
CA ALA A 182 -5.02 3.74 -6.47
C ALA A 182 -6.34 3.66 -5.70
N THR A 183 -6.71 2.46 -5.19
CA THR A 183 -7.92 2.29 -4.38
C THR A 183 -7.86 3.10 -3.09
N ALA A 184 -6.71 3.16 -2.42
CA ALA A 184 -6.52 4.00 -1.23
C ALA A 184 -6.76 5.48 -1.54
N LEU A 185 -6.21 5.98 -2.64
CA LEU A 185 -6.36 7.37 -3.07
C LEU A 185 -7.77 7.72 -3.55
N GLN A 186 -8.45 6.78 -4.20
CA GLN A 186 -9.86 6.94 -4.59
C GLN A 186 -10.78 7.10 -3.38
N ARG A 187 -10.54 6.36 -2.30
CA ARG A 187 -11.35 6.46 -1.09
C ARG A 187 -11.36 7.84 -0.45
N ILE A 188 -10.31 8.59 -0.64
CA ILE A 188 -10.19 9.98 -0.15
C ILE A 188 -10.49 11.02 -1.23
N GLY A 189 -11.02 10.60 -2.40
CA GLY A 189 -11.38 11.51 -3.49
C GLY A 189 -10.19 12.16 -4.21
N HIS A 190 -8.98 11.59 -4.07
CA HIS A 190 -7.78 12.21 -4.64
C HIS A 190 -7.58 11.89 -6.12
N ILE A 191 -8.04 10.75 -6.62
CA ILE A 191 -7.89 10.30 -8.02
C ILE A 191 -9.15 9.57 -8.54
N ASP A 192 -10.30 10.21 -8.52
CA ASP A 192 -11.58 9.57 -8.89
C ASP A 192 -11.64 9.08 -10.34
N GLU A 193 -10.88 9.70 -11.26
CA GLU A 193 -10.86 9.38 -12.69
C GLU A 193 -10.03 8.15 -13.06
N VAL A 194 -9.25 7.58 -12.13
CA VAL A 194 -8.37 6.42 -12.40
C VAL A 194 -9.14 5.12 -12.23
N ASP A 195 -9.12 4.24 -13.23
CA ASP A 195 -9.57 2.87 -13.04
C ASP A 195 -8.47 2.07 -12.30
N ALA A 196 -8.70 1.82 -11.00
CA ALA A 196 -7.72 1.12 -10.17
C ALA A 196 -7.37 -0.28 -10.68
N LEU A 197 -8.29 -0.98 -11.36
CA LEU A 197 -8.06 -2.32 -11.93
C LEU A 197 -7.11 -2.31 -13.13
N HIS A 198 -7.03 -1.18 -13.82
CA HIS A 198 -6.16 -0.99 -14.99
C HIS A 198 -5.00 -0.03 -14.70
N CYS A 199 -4.81 0.31 -13.43
CA CYS A 199 -3.77 1.24 -13.01
C CYS A 199 -2.42 0.54 -12.91
N THR A 200 -1.45 0.94 -13.74
CA THR A 200 -0.06 0.51 -13.60
C THR A 200 0.73 1.45 -12.69
N PRO A 201 1.89 1.05 -12.11
CA PRO A 201 2.72 1.98 -11.34
C PRO A 201 3.09 3.23 -12.14
N ASN A 202 3.33 3.11 -13.45
CA ASN A 202 3.67 4.23 -14.32
C ASN A 202 2.49 5.17 -14.53
N SER A 203 1.30 4.64 -14.86
CA SER A 203 0.09 5.47 -15.03
C SER A 203 -0.26 6.21 -13.74
N LEU A 204 -0.15 5.55 -12.59
CA LEU A 204 -0.38 6.16 -11.28
C LEU A 204 0.62 7.28 -11.00
N PHE A 205 1.91 7.05 -11.27
CA PHE A 205 2.95 8.06 -11.13
C PHE A 205 2.65 9.31 -11.96
N HIS A 206 2.35 9.14 -13.25
CA HIS A 206 2.04 10.26 -14.14
C HIS A 206 0.77 11.03 -13.72
N THR A 207 -0.28 10.31 -13.31
CA THR A 207 -1.51 10.94 -12.80
C THR A 207 -1.21 11.83 -11.59
N LEU A 208 -0.46 11.31 -10.62
CA LEU A 208 -0.13 12.05 -9.41
C LEU A 208 0.82 13.22 -9.68
N ASN A 209 1.83 13.01 -10.52
CA ASN A 209 2.79 14.06 -10.87
C ASN A 209 2.13 15.23 -11.59
N ASN A 210 1.16 14.96 -12.47
CA ASN A 210 0.41 16.01 -13.20
C ASN A 210 -0.57 16.80 -12.30
N ARG A 211 -0.94 16.26 -11.13
CA ARG A 211 -1.83 16.96 -10.19
C ARG A 211 -1.10 17.83 -9.18
N ILE A 212 0.16 17.53 -8.90
CA ILE A 212 0.95 18.21 -7.87
C ILE A 212 1.86 19.28 -8.49
N GLY A 213 2.18 19.17 -9.79
CA GLY A 213 2.94 20.16 -10.57
C GLY A 213 2.04 21.23 -11.14
#